data_4b5f85b9c89c712d424ec0875c753368
#
_entry.id   4b5f85b9c89c712d424ec0875c753368
#
_cell.length_a   1.000
_cell.length_b   1.000
_cell.length_c   1.000
_cell.angle_alpha   90.00
_cell.angle_beta   90.00
_cell.angle_gamma   90.00
#
_symmetry.space_group_name_H-M   'P 1'
#
loop_
_entity.id
_entity.type
_entity.pdbx_description
1 polymer ?
#
loop_
_entity_poly.entity_id
_entity_poly.type
_entity_poly.pdbx_seq_one_letter_code
_entity_poly.pdbx_strand_id
1 'polypeptide(L)' 'MTKEKQVSIKVDVRAAAAVRQVLFEAQKGYTYDEVSVPPRIADIRSVVQQIDDSIGAVLGA' A
#
# COMPACT_ATOMS: atom_id res chain seq x y z
N MET A 1 17.54 6.07 16.30
CA MET A 1 16.39 6.20 15.45
C MET A 1 15.14 5.59 16.07
N THR A 2 14.06 6.30 15.99
CA THR A 2 12.81 5.83 16.58
C THR A 2 12.15 4.84 15.66
N LYS A 3 11.80 3.71 16.18
CA LYS A 3 11.08 2.73 15.42
C LYS A 3 9.61 2.95 15.59
N GLU A 4 8.93 3.11 14.48
CA GLU A 4 7.52 3.34 14.52
C GLU A 4 6.78 2.06 14.84
N LYS A 5 5.70 2.21 15.57
CA LYS A 5 4.86 1.07 15.87
C LYS A 5 4.13 0.66 14.61
N GLN A 6 3.99 -0.63 14.45
CA GLN A 6 3.35 -1.18 13.27
C GLN A 6 2.05 -1.84 13.65
N VAL A 7 1.13 -1.89 12.71
CA VAL A 7 -0.12 -2.59 12.90
C VAL A 7 -0.19 -3.75 11.92
N SER A 8 -0.84 -4.81 12.36
CA SER A 8 -1.09 -5.96 11.49
C SER A 8 -2.58 -6.18 11.42
N ILE A 9 -3.07 -6.39 10.22
CA ILE A 9 -4.48 -6.70 10.02
C ILE A 9 -4.58 -7.92 9.14
N LYS A 10 -5.67 -8.66 9.32
CA LYS A 10 -5.91 -9.83 8.52
C LYS A 10 -7.22 -9.64 7.77
N VAL A 11 -7.15 -9.69 6.47
CA VAL A 11 -8.31 -9.60 5.60
C VAL A 11 -8.14 -10.66 4.53
N ASP A 12 -9.25 -11.09 3.95
CA ASP A 12 -9.13 -12.05 2.87
C ASP A 12 -8.60 -11.36 1.61
N VAL A 13 -8.21 -12.19 0.63
CA VAL A 13 -7.58 -11.67 -0.58
C VAL A 13 -8.51 -10.71 -1.31
N ARG A 14 -9.79 -11.00 -1.33
CA ARG A 14 -10.72 -10.15 -2.06
C ARG A 14 -10.82 -8.77 -1.42
N ALA A 15 -10.90 -8.73 -0.08
CA ALA A 15 -10.96 -7.45 0.61
C ALA A 15 -9.66 -6.68 0.43
N ALA A 16 -8.53 -7.38 0.50
CA ALA A 16 -7.24 -6.73 0.31
C ALA A 16 -7.14 -6.13 -1.09
N ALA A 17 -7.60 -6.86 -2.11
CA ALA A 17 -7.54 -6.36 -3.46
C ALA A 17 -8.43 -5.13 -3.65
N ALA A 18 -9.59 -5.13 -3.01
CA ALA A 18 -10.49 -3.98 -3.10
C ALA A 18 -9.87 -2.75 -2.48
N VAL A 19 -9.25 -2.91 -1.32
CA VAL A 19 -8.59 -1.78 -0.66
C VAL A 19 -7.40 -1.30 -1.48
N ARG A 20 -6.63 -2.24 -2.00
CA ARG A 20 -5.49 -1.90 -2.84
C ARG A 20 -5.93 -1.06 -4.03
N GLN A 21 -7.06 -1.40 -4.64
CA GLN A 21 -7.56 -0.66 -5.79
C GLN A 21 -7.87 0.78 -5.41
N VAL A 22 -8.53 0.98 -4.28
CA VAL A 22 -8.87 2.33 -3.82
C VAL A 22 -7.60 3.12 -3.53
N LEU A 23 -6.63 2.51 -2.88
CA LEU A 23 -5.39 3.18 -2.56
C LEU A 23 -4.60 3.52 -3.82
N PHE A 24 -4.59 2.61 -4.79
CA PHE A 24 -3.90 2.86 -6.04
C PHE A 24 -4.53 4.04 -6.77
N GLU A 25 -5.86 4.10 -6.81
CA GLU A 25 -6.56 5.20 -7.45
C GLU A 25 -6.24 6.52 -6.75
N ALA A 26 -6.12 6.49 -5.43
CA ALA A 26 -5.86 7.71 -4.69
C ALA A 26 -4.50 8.30 -5.02
N GLN A 27 -3.51 7.47 -5.33
CA GLN A 27 -2.17 7.97 -5.56
C GLN A 27 -1.83 8.17 -7.04
N LYS A 28 -2.65 7.66 -7.94
CA LYS A 28 -2.26 7.70 -9.35
C LYS A 28 -2.37 9.10 -9.95
N GLY A 29 -3.05 10.01 -9.28
CA GLY A 29 -3.10 11.38 -9.75
C GLY A 29 -1.82 12.14 -9.54
N TYR A 30 -0.89 11.57 -8.78
CA TYR A 30 0.39 12.20 -8.54
C TYR A 30 1.41 11.67 -9.51
N THR A 31 2.14 12.59 -10.14
CA THR A 31 3.13 12.20 -11.13
C THR A 31 4.37 11.67 -10.43
N TYR A 32 5.36 11.38 -11.22
CA TYR A 32 6.61 10.84 -10.70
C TYR A 32 7.56 11.90 -10.20
N ASP A 33 7.09 13.11 -10.07
CA ASP A 33 7.90 14.16 -9.49
C ASP A 33 7.98 13.91 -7.99
N GLU A 34 9.00 13.20 -7.58
CA GLU A 34 9.11 12.77 -6.20
C GLU A 34 9.32 13.92 -5.25
N VAL A 35 9.80 15.04 -5.76
CA VAL A 35 10.02 16.20 -4.92
C VAL A 35 8.70 16.73 -4.38
N SER A 36 7.64 16.60 -5.17
CA SER A 36 6.35 17.17 -4.82
C SER A 36 5.41 16.20 -4.16
N VAL A 37 5.79 14.93 -4.03
CA VAL A 37 4.87 13.94 -3.49
C VAL A 37 4.70 14.12 -2.00
N PRO A 38 3.46 14.30 -1.52
CA PRO A 38 3.23 14.45 -0.08
C PRO A 38 3.57 13.17 0.67
N PRO A 39 3.95 13.28 1.94
CA PRO A 39 4.25 12.08 2.73
C PRO A 39 3.09 11.09 2.78
N ARG A 40 1.86 11.58 2.76
CA ARG A 40 0.72 10.68 2.78
C ARG A 40 0.69 9.78 1.55
N ILE A 41 1.10 10.31 0.42
CA ILE A 41 1.13 9.50 -0.81
C ILE A 41 2.23 8.45 -0.73
N ALA A 42 3.36 8.80 -0.14
CA ALA A 42 4.41 7.81 0.06
C ALA A 42 3.93 6.67 0.97
N ASP A 43 3.18 7.03 2.01
CA ASP A 43 2.62 6.01 2.90
C ASP A 43 1.63 5.12 2.16
N ILE A 44 0.79 5.71 1.31
CA ILE A 44 -0.17 4.93 0.53
C ILE A 44 0.57 3.95 -0.39
N ARG A 45 1.62 4.41 -1.04
CA ARG A 45 2.38 3.55 -1.92
C ARG A 45 3.02 2.41 -1.15
N SER A 46 3.50 2.69 0.06
CA SER A 46 4.09 1.66 0.89
C SER A 46 3.06 0.58 1.25
N VAL A 47 1.85 1.00 1.59
CA VAL A 47 0.80 0.05 1.93
C VAL A 47 0.38 -0.76 0.71
N VAL A 48 0.27 -0.12 -0.45
CA VAL A 48 -0.05 -0.85 -1.68
C VAL A 48 0.99 -1.93 -1.92
N GLN A 49 2.27 -1.61 -1.75
CA GLN A 49 3.33 -2.59 -1.94
C GLN A 49 3.19 -3.75 -0.97
N GLN A 50 2.88 -3.45 0.29
CA GLN A 50 2.72 -4.50 1.28
C GLN A 50 1.53 -5.40 0.96
N ILE A 51 0.44 -4.82 0.47
CA ILE A 51 -0.71 -5.61 0.08
C ILE A 51 -0.35 -6.51 -1.10
N ASP A 52 0.34 -5.97 -2.09
CA ASP A 52 0.74 -6.77 -3.24
C ASP A 52 1.65 -7.91 -2.82
N ASP A 53 2.59 -7.64 -1.93
CA ASP A 53 3.49 -8.68 -1.46
C ASP A 53 2.71 -9.76 -0.71
N SER A 54 1.75 -9.35 0.10
CA SER A 54 0.96 -10.30 0.88
C SER A 54 0.08 -11.16 -0.02
N ILE A 55 -0.56 -10.53 -1.00
CA ILE A 55 -1.38 -11.29 -1.95
C ILE A 55 -0.52 -12.25 -2.74
N GLY A 56 0.64 -11.80 -3.18
CA GLY A 56 1.55 -12.67 -3.91
C GLY A 56 1.98 -13.87 -3.09
N ALA A 57 2.24 -13.65 -1.79
CA ALA A 57 2.65 -14.74 -0.92
C ALA A 57 1.54 -15.77 -0.77
N VAL A 58 0.29 -15.31 -0.71
CA VAL A 58 -0.84 -16.23 -0.54
C VAL A 58 -1.13 -16.97 -1.84
N LEU A 59 -1.16 -16.25 -2.96
CA LEU A 59 -1.55 -16.86 -4.23
C LEU A 59 -0.40 -17.57 -4.90
N GLY A 60 0.82 -17.15 -4.66
CA GLY A 60 1.99 -17.74 -5.29
C GLY A 60 2.54 -18.94 -4.55
N ALA A 61 2.02 -19.20 -3.37
CA ALA A 61 2.56 -20.27 -2.53
C ALA A 61 2.14 -21.64 -3.04
#